data_aba574df54195d598f5faa8f0477b672
#
_entry.id   aba574df54195d598f5faa8f0477b672
#
_cell.length_a   1.000
_cell.length_b   1.000
_cell.length_c   1.000
_cell.angle_alpha   90.00
_cell.angle_beta   90.00
_cell.angle_gamma   90.00
#
_symmetry.space_group_name_H-M   'P 1'
#
loop_
_entity.id
_entity.type
_entity.pdbx_description
1 polymer ?
#
loop_
_entity_poly.entity_id
_entity_poly.type
_entity_poly.pdbx_seq_one_letter_code
_entity_poly.pdbx_strand_id
1 'polypeptide(L)'
;MFATTSADYALAAIILVLFAAPLLYMISPASKPETAYIYKNNILAEKVSLKTDGIIRLEKMAFEVKSGRIRVSESDCKNHVCMEEGWIMNPGQSIVCLPNRVVVEIPAGSGDSKYDILSE
;
A
#
# COMPACT_ATOMS: atom_id res chain seq x y z
N MET A 1 24.11 29.93 36.36
CA MET A 1 22.74 29.52 36.62
C MET A 1 21.79 30.31 35.78
N PHE A 2 21.04 29.61 34.97
CA PHE A 2 20.07 30.26 34.11
C PHE A 2 18.79 30.45 34.87
N ALA A 3 18.34 31.69 34.97
CA ALA A 3 17.06 31.99 35.56
C ALA A 3 15.98 31.65 34.55
N THR A 4 15.21 30.62 34.86
CA THR A 4 14.09 30.25 34.00
C THR A 4 12.94 31.21 34.24
N THR A 5 12.62 31.99 33.22
CA THR A 5 11.47 32.89 33.25
C THR A 5 10.30 32.24 32.52
N SER A 6 9.10 32.79 32.72
CA SER A 6 7.91 32.29 32.00
C SER A 6 8.08 32.35 30.48
N ALA A 7 8.91 33.26 29.98
CA ALA A 7 9.24 33.33 28.57
C ALA A 7 10.04 32.12 28.09
N ASP A 8 10.92 31.60 28.96
CA ASP A 8 11.72 30.39 28.60
C ASP A 8 10.82 29.17 28.44
N TYR A 9 9.84 29.02 29.31
CA TYR A 9 8.87 27.93 29.17
C TYR A 9 8.03 28.07 27.91
N ALA A 10 7.66 29.30 27.56
CA ALA A 10 6.92 29.57 26.31
C ALA A 10 7.75 29.21 25.10
N LEU A 11 9.03 29.60 25.08
CA LEU A 11 9.93 29.25 23.99
C LEU A 11 10.15 27.75 23.89
N ALA A 12 10.37 27.08 25.01
CA ALA A 12 10.56 25.64 25.06
C ALA A 12 9.31 24.91 24.54
N ALA A 13 8.12 25.37 24.93
CA ALA A 13 6.86 24.82 24.44
C ALA A 13 6.69 24.99 22.94
N ILE A 14 7.03 26.16 22.41
CA ILE A 14 6.94 26.44 20.97
C ILE A 14 7.88 25.53 20.20
N ILE A 15 9.13 25.40 20.65
CA ILE A 15 10.11 24.54 20.01
C ILE A 15 9.64 23.09 20.05
N LEU A 16 9.14 22.65 21.19
CA LEU A 16 8.65 21.28 21.34
C LEU A 16 7.48 20.99 20.39
N VAL A 17 6.54 21.93 20.26
CA VAL A 17 5.41 21.79 19.33
C VAL A 17 5.89 21.79 17.88
N LEU A 18 6.83 22.65 17.53
CA LEU A 18 7.38 22.71 16.16
C LEU A 18 8.09 21.42 15.75
N PHE A 19 8.76 20.78 16.69
CA PHE A 19 9.44 19.50 16.40
C PHE A 19 8.51 18.30 16.53
N ALA A 20 7.59 18.32 17.49
CA ALA A 20 6.68 17.21 17.73
C ALA A 20 5.59 17.09 16.65
N ALA A 21 5.09 18.22 16.15
CA ALA A 21 4.02 18.23 15.18
C ALA A 21 4.36 17.47 13.88
N PRO A 22 5.50 17.73 13.21
CA PRO A 22 5.83 16.97 12.02
C PRO A 22 6.12 15.50 12.31
N LEU A 23 6.69 15.21 13.48
CA LEU A 23 6.95 13.84 13.87
C LEU A 23 5.64 13.06 14.06
N LEU A 24 4.66 13.65 14.76
CA LEU A 24 3.34 13.06 14.93
C LEU A 24 2.62 12.89 13.59
N TYR A 25 2.81 13.85 12.68
CA TYR A 25 2.23 13.76 11.34
C TYR A 25 2.81 12.58 10.55
N MET A 26 4.11 12.33 10.69
CA MET A 26 4.75 11.20 10.03
C MET A 26 4.35 9.85 10.61
N ILE A 27 4.04 9.81 11.91
CA ILE A 27 3.60 8.59 12.58
C ILE A 27 2.11 8.33 12.34
N SER A 28 1.39 9.36 11.87
CA SER A 28 -0.04 9.21 11.58
C SER A 28 -0.25 8.03 10.64
N PRO A 29 -1.07 7.05 11.01
CA PRO A 29 -1.29 5.90 10.16
C PRO A 29 -1.90 6.36 8.84
N ALA A 30 -1.19 6.11 7.77
CA ALA A 30 -1.75 6.31 6.44
C ALA A 30 -3.04 5.49 6.36
N SER A 31 -4.05 6.08 5.76
CA SER A 31 -5.32 5.37 5.57
C SER A 31 -5.02 4.02 4.91
N LYS A 32 -5.52 2.96 5.54
CA LYS A 32 -5.32 1.62 4.99
C LYS A 32 -5.93 1.55 3.61
N PRO A 33 -5.20 1.01 2.64
CA PRO A 33 -5.76 0.84 1.31
C PRO A 33 -6.96 -0.11 1.38
N GLU A 34 -8.01 0.22 0.68
CA GLU A 34 -9.24 -0.56 0.68
C GLU A 34 -9.40 -1.44 -0.55
N THR A 35 -8.64 -1.14 -1.58
CA THR A 35 -8.80 -1.81 -2.88
C THR A 35 -7.44 -2.12 -3.48
N ALA A 36 -7.33 -3.31 -4.07
CA ALA A 36 -6.20 -3.69 -4.90
C ALA A 36 -6.67 -3.82 -6.34
N TYR A 37 -5.81 -3.49 -7.27
CA TYR A 37 -6.08 -3.62 -8.70
C TYR A 37 -5.23 -4.71 -9.29
N ILE A 38 -5.86 -5.57 -10.08
CA ILE A 38 -5.18 -6.64 -10.81
C ILE A 38 -5.21 -6.27 -12.29
N TYR A 39 -4.02 -6.09 -12.85
CA TYR A 39 -3.85 -5.78 -14.26
C TYR A 39 -3.32 -7.00 -14.99
N LYS A 40 -3.86 -7.25 -16.17
CA LYS A 40 -3.36 -8.28 -17.06
C LYS A 40 -3.11 -7.67 -18.42
N ASN A 41 -1.88 -7.84 -18.94
CA ASN A 41 -1.45 -7.22 -20.20
C ASN A 41 -1.67 -5.70 -20.21
N ASN A 42 -1.41 -5.03 -19.08
CA ASN A 42 -1.59 -3.59 -18.88
C ASN A 42 -3.05 -3.13 -18.90
N ILE A 43 -3.99 -4.05 -18.85
CA ILE A 43 -5.42 -3.76 -18.80
C ILE A 43 -5.96 -4.17 -17.45
N LEU A 44 -6.78 -3.32 -16.85
CA LEU A 44 -7.41 -3.64 -15.57
C LEU A 44 -8.33 -4.86 -15.72
N ALA A 45 -7.93 -5.97 -15.11
CA ALA A 45 -8.68 -7.22 -15.17
C ALA A 45 -9.70 -7.33 -14.05
N GLU A 46 -9.33 -6.94 -12.84
CA GLU A 46 -10.17 -7.11 -11.66
C GLU A 46 -9.87 -6.05 -10.61
N LYS A 47 -10.89 -5.60 -9.91
CA LYS A 47 -10.76 -4.80 -8.70
C LYS A 47 -11.10 -5.68 -7.51
N VAL A 48 -10.22 -5.70 -6.53
CA VAL A 48 -10.38 -6.55 -5.35
C VAL A 48 -10.53 -5.67 -4.12
N SER A 49 -11.60 -5.91 -3.36
CA SER A 49 -11.78 -5.23 -2.09
C SER A 49 -10.92 -5.92 -1.01
N LEU A 50 -10.07 -5.15 -0.38
CA LEU A 50 -9.24 -5.64 0.72
C LEU A 50 -10.00 -5.72 2.05
N LYS A 51 -11.22 -5.19 2.09
CA LYS A 51 -12.06 -5.24 3.28
C LYS A 51 -12.68 -6.62 3.51
N THR A 52 -12.85 -7.38 2.45
CA THR A 52 -13.49 -8.68 2.50
C THR A 52 -12.47 -9.76 2.23
N ASP A 53 -12.35 -10.70 3.16
CA ASP A 53 -11.48 -11.86 2.99
C ASP A 53 -12.06 -12.77 1.90
N GLY A 54 -11.19 -13.34 1.09
CA GLY A 54 -11.63 -14.24 0.03
C GLY A 54 -10.51 -14.64 -0.89
N ILE A 55 -10.86 -15.47 -1.85
CA ILE A 55 -9.94 -15.95 -2.88
C ILE A 55 -10.52 -15.55 -4.24
N ILE A 56 -9.70 -14.88 -5.03
CA ILE A 56 -10.05 -14.48 -6.39
C ILE A 56 -9.23 -15.32 -7.35
N ARG A 57 -9.91 -15.97 -8.28
CA ARG A 57 -9.25 -16.78 -9.30
C ARG A 57 -9.29 -16.03 -10.63
N LEU A 58 -8.14 -15.91 -11.24
CA LEU A 58 -8.00 -15.29 -12.55
C LEU A 58 -7.17 -16.22 -13.42
N GLU A 59 -7.84 -16.91 -14.34
CA GLU A 59 -7.22 -17.89 -15.24
C GLU A 59 -6.36 -18.92 -14.49
N LYS A 60 -5.05 -18.80 -14.60
CA LYS A 60 -4.11 -19.75 -13.98
C LYS A 60 -3.54 -19.28 -12.65
N MET A 61 -4.07 -18.18 -12.14
CA MET A 61 -3.58 -17.59 -10.90
C MET A 61 -4.71 -17.46 -9.90
N ALA A 62 -4.37 -17.57 -8.64
CA ALA A 62 -5.30 -17.31 -7.55
C ALA A 62 -4.68 -16.29 -6.60
N PHE A 63 -5.51 -15.40 -6.12
CA PHE A 63 -5.14 -14.35 -5.19
C PHE A 63 -5.92 -14.53 -3.90
N GLU A 64 -5.25 -14.43 -2.77
CA GLU A 64 -5.88 -14.53 -1.47
C GLU A 64 -5.87 -13.17 -0.78
N VAL A 65 -7.04 -12.77 -0.28
CA VAL A 65 -7.20 -11.55 0.52
C VAL A 65 -7.51 -11.95 1.94
N LYS A 66 -6.73 -11.43 2.88
CA LYS A 66 -6.95 -11.69 4.30
C LYS A 66 -6.46 -10.51 5.14
N SER A 67 -7.32 -10.02 6.03
CA SER A 67 -6.99 -8.95 6.98
C SER A 67 -6.42 -7.69 6.30
N GLY A 68 -7.00 -7.29 5.18
CA GLY A 68 -6.57 -6.10 4.44
C GLY A 68 -5.29 -6.28 3.65
N ARG A 69 -4.87 -7.53 3.44
CA ARG A 69 -3.66 -7.85 2.66
C ARG A 69 -4.02 -8.75 1.50
N ILE A 70 -3.20 -8.73 0.47
CA ILE A 70 -3.37 -9.59 -0.70
C ILE A 70 -2.06 -10.27 -1.05
N ARG A 71 -2.15 -11.50 -1.52
CA ARG A 71 -1.01 -12.25 -2.03
C ARG A 71 -1.43 -13.13 -3.21
N VAL A 72 -0.44 -13.58 -3.96
CA VAL A 72 -0.65 -14.61 -4.97
C VAL A 72 -0.57 -15.96 -4.27
N SER A 73 -1.68 -16.68 -4.18
CA SER A 73 -1.74 -17.98 -3.53
C SER A 73 -1.40 -19.13 -4.48
N GLU A 74 -1.75 -19.00 -5.75
CA GLU A 74 -1.40 -19.96 -6.79
C GLU A 74 -0.96 -19.23 -8.04
N SER A 75 0.04 -19.77 -8.71
CA SER A 75 0.56 -19.22 -9.95
C SER A 75 1.14 -20.34 -10.81
N ASP A 76 0.95 -20.23 -12.11
CA ASP A 76 1.51 -21.14 -13.08
C ASP A 76 2.95 -20.77 -13.49
N CYS A 77 3.57 -19.83 -12.81
CA CYS A 77 4.95 -19.45 -13.05
C CYS A 77 5.90 -20.58 -12.67
N LYS A 78 6.86 -20.90 -13.55
CA LYS A 78 7.82 -21.98 -13.29
C LYS A 78 8.65 -21.77 -12.02
N ASN A 79 8.98 -20.53 -11.72
CA ASN A 79 9.81 -20.20 -10.57
C ASN A 79 9.02 -19.77 -9.34
N HIS A 80 7.71 -19.68 -9.44
CA HIS A 80 6.82 -19.25 -8.36
C HIS A 80 7.25 -17.93 -7.69
N VAL A 81 7.88 -17.05 -8.44
CA VAL A 81 8.41 -15.79 -7.92
C VAL A 81 7.29 -14.90 -7.36
N CYS A 82 6.13 -14.93 -8.01
CA CYS A 82 4.98 -14.15 -7.55
C CYS A 82 4.48 -14.60 -6.18
N MET A 83 4.59 -15.89 -5.89
CA MET A 83 4.19 -16.44 -4.59
C MET A 83 5.21 -16.10 -3.51
N GLU A 84 6.47 -15.96 -3.87
CA GLU A 84 7.54 -15.61 -2.94
C GLU A 84 7.47 -14.16 -2.47
N GLU A 85 6.84 -13.27 -3.23
CA GLU A 85 6.65 -11.88 -2.81
C GLU A 85 5.85 -11.78 -1.51
N GLY A 86 4.99 -12.76 -1.22
CA GLY A 86 4.23 -12.80 0.00
C GLY A 86 3.08 -11.79 0.04
N TRP A 87 2.73 -11.38 1.24
CA TRP A 87 1.62 -10.46 1.45
C TRP A 87 2.03 -9.03 1.18
N ILE A 88 1.19 -8.31 0.43
CA ILE A 88 1.33 -6.86 0.28
C ILE A 88 0.13 -6.16 0.90
N MET A 89 0.36 -5.05 1.57
CA MET A 89 -0.69 -4.31 2.27
C MET A 89 -0.49 -2.81 2.27
N ASN A 90 0.68 -2.33 1.88
CA ASN A 90 0.99 -0.90 1.90
C ASN A 90 0.69 -0.24 0.56
N PRO A 91 0.23 1.02 0.57
CA PRO A 91 0.05 1.77 -0.67
C PRO A 91 1.36 1.83 -1.46
N GLY A 92 1.25 1.68 -2.76
CA GLY A 92 2.40 1.69 -3.66
C GLY A 92 3.12 0.35 -3.81
N GLN A 93 2.74 -0.67 -3.04
CA GLN A 93 3.28 -2.00 -3.23
C GLN A 93 2.63 -2.69 -4.42
N SER A 94 3.40 -3.51 -5.10
CA SER A 94 2.90 -4.28 -6.24
C SER A 94 3.59 -5.64 -6.32
N ILE A 95 2.88 -6.61 -6.90
CA ILE A 95 3.43 -7.92 -7.25
C ILE A 95 3.36 -8.03 -8.76
N VAL A 96 4.51 -8.30 -9.39
CA VAL A 96 4.58 -8.46 -10.84
C VAL A 96 4.84 -9.93 -11.15
N CYS A 97 3.95 -10.53 -11.92
CA CYS A 97 4.10 -11.91 -12.35
C CYS A 97 4.40 -11.99 -13.85
N LEU A 98 5.62 -12.31 -14.16
CA LEU A 98 6.06 -12.63 -15.50
C LEU A 98 6.34 -14.13 -15.56
N PRO A 99 5.99 -14.85 -16.59
CA PRO A 99 5.54 -14.45 -17.92
C PRO A 99 4.03 -14.21 -18.09
N ASN A 100 3.22 -14.39 -17.07
CA ASN A 100 1.76 -14.24 -17.18
C ASN A 100 1.32 -12.79 -17.40
N ARG A 101 2.23 -11.81 -17.24
CA ARG A 101 1.95 -10.38 -17.40
C ARG A 101 0.84 -9.89 -16.50
N VAL A 102 0.79 -10.42 -15.29
CA VAL A 102 -0.18 -10.00 -14.28
C VAL A 102 0.52 -9.14 -13.25
N VAL A 103 -0.08 -8.01 -12.94
CA VAL A 103 0.40 -7.09 -11.93
C VAL A 103 -0.70 -6.85 -10.92
N VAL A 104 -0.40 -7.08 -9.65
CA VAL A 104 -1.30 -6.71 -8.55
C VAL A 104 -0.73 -5.46 -7.92
N GLU A 105 -1.51 -4.41 -7.87
CA GLU A 105 -1.06 -3.13 -7.34
C GLU A 105 -2.01 -2.60 -6.28
N ILE A 106 -1.44 -2.11 -5.20
CA ILE A 106 -2.18 -1.36 -4.19
C ILE A 106 -1.90 0.13 -4.47
N PRO A 107 -2.93 0.90 -4.89
CA PRO A 107 -2.71 2.30 -5.25
C PRO A 107 -2.26 3.13 -4.05
N ALA A 108 -1.34 4.04 -4.31
CA ALA A 108 -0.88 4.99 -3.31
C ALA A 108 -1.86 6.16 -3.25
N GLY A 109 -2.75 6.16 -2.27
CA GLY A 109 -3.72 7.22 -2.07
C GLY A 109 -5.15 6.78 -2.31
N SER A 110 -6.09 7.71 -2.15
CA SER A 110 -7.50 7.40 -2.23
C SER A 110 -7.96 7.15 -3.66
N GLY A 111 -7.89 5.91 -4.04
CA GLY A 111 -8.76 5.30 -5.03
C GLY A 111 -8.74 5.80 -6.47
N ASP A 112 -7.95 6.75 -6.82
CA ASP A 112 -8.00 7.26 -8.18
C ASP A 112 -6.78 6.81 -8.95
N SER A 113 -7.01 5.93 -9.90
CA SER A 113 -5.96 5.41 -10.75
C SER A 113 -5.53 6.46 -11.76
N LYS A 114 -4.66 7.34 -11.34
CA LYS A 114 -4.00 8.23 -12.28
C LYS A 114 -3.08 7.51 -13.24
N TYR A 115 -2.90 6.23 -13.03
CA TYR A 115 -2.04 5.42 -13.87
C TYR A 115 -2.58 5.21 -15.27
N ASP A 116 -3.87 5.30 -15.44
CA ASP A 116 -4.46 5.18 -16.78
C ASP A 116 -4.00 6.30 -17.71
N ILE A 117 -3.57 7.41 -17.15
CA ILE A 117 -3.11 8.56 -17.91
C ILE A 117 -1.63 8.44 -18.27
N LEU A 118 -0.88 7.70 -17.47
CA LEU A 118 0.56 7.57 -17.64
C LEU A 118 0.99 6.32 -18.39
N SER A 119 0.06 5.45 -18.70
CA SER A 119 0.34 4.17 -19.37
C SER A 119 0.42 4.28 -20.89
N GLU A 120 0.55 5.45 -21.40
CA GLU A 120 0.75 5.64 -22.83
C GLU A 120 2.18 5.35 -23.27
#